data_d5ceca57ef94b0f821fce30bc7cad849
#
_entry.id   d5ceca57ef94b0f821fce30bc7cad849
#
_cell.length_a   1.000
_cell.length_b   1.000
_cell.length_c   1.000
_cell.angle_alpha   90.00
_cell.angle_beta   90.00
_cell.angle_gamma   90.00
#
_symmetry.space_group_name_H-M   'P 1'
#
loop_
_entity.id
_entity.type
_entity.pdbx_description
1 polymer ?
#
loop_
_entity_poly.entity_id
_entity_poly.type
_entity_poly.pdbx_seq_one_letter_code
_entity_poly.pdbx_strand_id
1 'polypeptide(L)'
;MATTTATVSISSTDLMPGSPLSISASSTLMKTGITTGMELMEMGNHQIATGTEFALSLAKGEVNGAHWLYLCNTTTEDNTYYIEWGYHDTMIGPLYAGDWMFVPWNNAVADDQEIEVEAKIGTNTFEYAIFKGGTWTLATAGT
;
A
#
# COMPACT_ATOMS: atom_id res chain seq x y z
N MET A 1 -15.76 -18.22 -3.28
CA MET A 1 -15.63 -16.90 -2.64
C MET A 1 -14.16 -16.63 -2.43
N ALA A 2 -13.68 -15.48 -2.88
CA ALA A 2 -12.26 -15.14 -2.73
C ALA A 2 -12.04 -14.54 -1.34
N THR A 3 -11.12 -15.11 -0.57
CA THR A 3 -10.67 -14.57 0.72
C THR A 3 -9.28 -13.99 0.52
N THR A 4 -9.07 -12.75 0.90
CA THR A 4 -7.76 -12.11 0.84
C THR A 4 -7.10 -12.20 2.20
N THR A 5 -5.90 -12.78 2.24
CA THR A 5 -5.08 -12.86 3.46
C THR A 5 -3.81 -12.05 3.24
N ALA A 6 -3.53 -11.12 4.14
CA ALA A 6 -2.27 -10.42 4.19
C ALA A 6 -1.40 -11.04 5.29
N THR A 7 -0.17 -11.40 4.97
CA THR A 7 0.79 -11.98 5.91
C THR A 7 2.11 -11.22 5.85
N VAL A 8 2.62 -10.81 6.98
CA VAL A 8 3.95 -10.24 7.14
C VAL A 8 4.77 -11.18 8.02
N SER A 9 5.95 -11.59 7.53
CA SER A 9 6.88 -12.41 8.28
C SER A 9 8.28 -11.81 8.19
N ILE A 10 8.86 -11.51 9.34
CA ILE A 10 10.22 -10.99 9.44
C ILE A 10 11.00 -11.90 10.40
N SER A 11 12.09 -12.46 9.91
CA SER A 11 12.94 -13.34 10.71
C SER A 11 14.41 -13.05 10.47
N SER A 12 15.22 -13.10 11.53
CA SER A 12 16.67 -13.05 11.45
C SER A 12 17.25 -13.87 12.58
N THR A 13 18.34 -14.59 12.28
CA THR A 13 19.09 -15.39 13.27
C THR A 13 20.30 -14.66 13.82
N ASP A 14 20.74 -13.61 13.16
CA ASP A 14 22.05 -12.95 13.35
C ASP A 14 21.96 -11.43 13.55
N LEU A 15 20.77 -10.84 13.47
CA LEU A 15 20.57 -9.39 13.65
C LEU A 15 20.95 -8.95 15.08
N MET A 16 20.70 -9.79 16.09
CA MET A 16 21.11 -9.58 17.48
C MET A 16 21.71 -10.86 18.03
N PRO A 17 22.99 -10.86 18.46
CA PRO A 17 23.62 -12.03 19.05
C PRO A 17 22.83 -12.56 20.26
N GLY A 18 22.38 -13.80 20.19
CA GLY A 18 21.65 -14.46 21.28
C GLY A 18 20.14 -14.22 21.34
N SER A 19 19.60 -13.41 20.42
CA SER A 19 18.14 -13.17 20.34
C SER A 19 17.66 -13.19 18.88
N PRO A 20 17.23 -14.33 18.37
CA PRO A 20 16.68 -14.40 17.04
C PRO A 20 15.40 -13.54 16.95
N LEU A 21 15.32 -12.72 15.91
CA LEU A 21 14.10 -11.97 15.59
C LEU A 21 13.12 -12.87 14.86
N SER A 22 11.91 -12.98 15.37
CA SER A 22 10.81 -13.64 14.67
C SER A 22 9.52 -12.85 14.90
N ILE A 23 9.08 -12.19 13.84
CA ILE A 23 7.81 -11.45 13.84
C ILE A 23 6.93 -12.08 12.76
N SER A 24 5.73 -12.48 13.14
CA SER A 24 4.73 -12.94 12.19
C SER A 24 3.37 -12.33 12.53
N ALA A 25 2.78 -11.67 11.57
CA ALA A 25 1.42 -11.15 11.67
C ALA A 25 0.62 -11.60 10.44
N SER A 26 -0.57 -12.11 10.68
CA SER A 26 -1.49 -12.47 9.61
C SER A 26 -2.86 -11.89 9.91
N SER A 27 -3.45 -11.28 8.90
CA SER A 27 -4.81 -10.74 8.99
C SER A 27 -5.62 -11.18 7.79
N THR A 28 -6.81 -11.69 8.06
CA THR A 28 -7.79 -11.92 7.00
C THR A 28 -8.58 -10.64 6.80
N LEU A 29 -8.46 -10.08 5.63
CA LEU A 29 -9.09 -8.83 5.27
C LEU A 29 -10.51 -9.13 4.78
N MET A 30 -11.50 -8.81 5.60
CA MET A 30 -12.90 -9.09 5.32
C MET A 30 -13.69 -7.81 5.13
N LYS A 31 -14.60 -7.83 4.18
CA LYS A 31 -15.58 -6.76 3.99
C LYS A 31 -16.65 -6.88 5.06
N THR A 32 -16.96 -5.78 5.76
CA THR A 32 -17.99 -5.76 6.82
C THR A 32 -19.35 -6.17 6.27
N GLY A 33 -19.99 -7.12 6.93
CA GLY A 33 -21.32 -7.62 6.57
C GLY A 33 -21.36 -8.62 5.42
N ILE A 34 -20.21 -8.95 4.84
CA ILE A 34 -20.07 -10.00 3.82
C ILE A 34 -18.86 -10.85 4.19
N THR A 35 -19.01 -12.15 4.18
CA THR A 35 -17.93 -13.12 4.44
C THR A 35 -16.90 -13.21 3.30
N THR A 36 -16.91 -12.28 2.37
CA THR A 36 -16.02 -12.18 1.25
C THR A 36 -14.99 -11.10 1.51
N GLY A 37 -13.72 -11.41 1.32
CA GLY A 37 -12.59 -10.51 1.54
C GLY A 37 -12.66 -9.19 0.77
N MET A 38 -11.55 -8.46 0.78
CA MET A 38 -11.44 -7.18 0.09
C MET A 38 -11.64 -7.35 -1.41
N GLU A 39 -12.29 -6.36 -1.99
CA GLU A 39 -12.48 -6.26 -3.42
C GLU A 39 -11.30 -5.51 -4.05
N LEU A 40 -10.68 -6.09 -5.07
CA LEU A 40 -9.69 -5.40 -5.89
C LEU A 40 -10.42 -4.33 -6.71
N MET A 41 -10.06 -3.07 -6.50
CA MET A 41 -10.65 -1.94 -7.21
C MET A 41 -9.88 -1.58 -8.46
N GLU A 42 -8.57 -1.51 -8.32
CA GLU A 42 -7.66 -1.10 -9.39
C GLU A 42 -6.31 -1.75 -9.20
N MET A 43 -5.62 -2.00 -10.29
CA MET A 43 -4.21 -2.38 -10.29
C MET A 43 -3.54 -1.86 -11.55
N GLY A 44 -2.27 -1.57 -11.46
CA GLY A 44 -1.51 -1.07 -12.58
C GLY A 44 -0.01 -1.26 -12.43
N ASN A 45 0.67 -1.03 -13.54
CA ASN A 45 2.13 -0.96 -13.61
C ASN A 45 2.48 0.30 -14.40
N HIS A 46 3.35 1.13 -13.84
CA HIS A 46 3.76 2.39 -14.43
C HIS A 46 5.27 2.55 -14.43
N GLN A 47 5.76 3.26 -15.44
CA GLN A 47 7.13 3.71 -15.51
C GLN A 47 7.18 5.23 -15.42
N ILE A 48 7.99 5.74 -14.50
CA ILE A 48 8.16 7.18 -14.28
C ILE A 48 9.63 7.55 -14.30
N ALA A 49 9.94 8.68 -14.93
CA ALA A 49 11.30 9.23 -14.98
C ALA A 49 11.56 10.12 -13.75
N THR A 50 12.83 10.33 -13.44
CA THR A 50 13.26 11.24 -12.37
C THR A 50 12.52 12.58 -12.40
N GLY A 51 11.98 12.99 -11.27
CA GLY A 51 11.22 14.23 -11.11
C GLY A 51 9.82 14.19 -11.71
N THR A 52 9.31 12.99 -12.05
CA THR A 52 7.94 12.80 -12.49
C THR A 52 7.12 12.21 -11.35
N GLU A 53 5.95 12.79 -11.14
CA GLU A 53 4.96 12.32 -10.16
C GLU A 53 3.85 11.53 -10.85
N PHE A 54 3.32 10.59 -10.13
CA PHE A 54 2.12 9.84 -10.50
C PHE A 54 1.15 9.82 -9.31
N ALA A 55 -0.02 10.37 -9.49
CA ALA A 55 -1.06 10.39 -8.48
C ALA A 55 -1.96 9.15 -8.60
N LEU A 56 -2.06 8.39 -7.51
CA LEU A 56 -3.00 7.30 -7.36
C LEU A 56 -4.31 7.87 -6.82
N SER A 57 -5.30 8.05 -7.66
CA SER A 57 -6.61 8.55 -7.27
C SER A 57 -7.71 7.58 -7.68
N LEU A 58 -8.61 7.29 -6.78
CA LEU A 58 -9.82 6.54 -7.12
C LEU A 58 -10.83 7.45 -7.83
N ALA A 59 -11.57 6.86 -8.76
CA ALA A 59 -12.63 7.58 -9.47
C ALA A 59 -13.66 8.17 -8.50
N LYS A 60 -14.13 9.39 -8.80
CA LYS A 60 -15.23 10.05 -8.07
C LYS A 60 -16.43 9.10 -7.94
N GLY A 61 -16.78 8.74 -6.74
CA GLY A 61 -17.89 7.80 -6.45
C GLY A 61 -17.45 6.58 -5.61
N GLU A 62 -16.15 6.26 -5.62
CA GLU A 62 -15.58 5.23 -4.76
C GLU A 62 -14.93 5.82 -3.49
N VAL A 63 -15.13 7.10 -3.27
CA VAL A 63 -14.44 8.00 -2.34
C VAL A 63 -14.96 7.88 -0.91
N ASN A 64 -15.54 6.85 -0.45
CA ASN A 64 -15.93 6.74 0.96
C ASN A 64 -15.68 5.32 1.45
N GLY A 65 -14.63 5.15 2.18
CA GLY A 65 -14.36 3.89 2.85
C GLY A 65 -12.87 3.64 3.09
N ALA A 66 -12.61 2.69 3.96
CA ALA A 66 -11.24 2.22 4.18
C ALA A 66 -10.77 1.45 2.95
N HIS A 67 -9.64 1.85 2.43
CA HIS A 67 -8.95 1.18 1.34
C HIS A 67 -7.62 0.65 1.84
N TRP A 68 -7.04 -0.24 1.06
CA TRP A 68 -5.68 -0.73 1.25
C TRP A 68 -4.91 -0.54 -0.03
N LEU A 69 -3.70 -0.05 0.09
CA LEU A 69 -2.78 0.12 -1.02
C LEU A 69 -1.61 -0.84 -0.90
N TYR A 70 -1.41 -1.63 -1.93
CA TYR A 70 -0.15 -2.28 -2.22
C TYR A 70 0.62 -1.44 -3.21
N LEU A 71 1.89 -1.20 -2.95
CA LEU A 71 2.82 -0.51 -3.84
C LEU A 71 4.15 -1.23 -3.79
N CYS A 72 4.75 -1.48 -4.94
CA CYS A 72 6.05 -2.14 -5.06
C CYS A 72 6.89 -1.45 -6.14
N ASN A 73 8.12 -1.09 -5.80
CA ASN A 73 9.10 -0.66 -6.79
C ASN A 73 9.69 -1.89 -7.48
N THR A 74 9.29 -2.13 -8.71
CA THR A 74 9.70 -3.29 -9.52
C THR A 74 10.90 -3.01 -10.42
N THR A 75 11.59 -1.90 -10.21
CA THR A 75 12.83 -1.56 -10.94
C THR A 75 13.89 -2.63 -10.73
N THR A 76 14.55 -3.04 -11.82
CA THR A 76 15.61 -4.05 -11.80
C THR A 76 16.95 -3.55 -12.30
N GLU A 77 16.98 -2.32 -12.83
CA GLU A 77 18.16 -1.78 -13.53
C GLU A 77 19.27 -1.36 -12.58
N ASP A 78 18.93 -0.77 -11.44
CA ASP A 78 19.87 -0.30 -10.44
C ASP A 78 19.22 -0.32 -9.05
N ASN A 79 19.89 -0.90 -8.07
CA ASN A 79 19.44 -0.99 -6.69
C ASN A 79 19.52 0.35 -5.93
N THR A 80 20.12 1.36 -6.51
CA THR A 80 20.13 2.73 -5.97
C THR A 80 18.92 3.55 -6.41
N TYR A 81 18.17 3.06 -7.40
CA TYR A 81 16.96 3.73 -7.88
C TYR A 81 15.85 3.58 -6.84
N TYR A 82 15.15 4.67 -6.62
CA TYR A 82 14.04 4.67 -5.68
C TYR A 82 12.92 5.63 -6.10
N ILE A 83 11.74 5.31 -5.65
CA ILE A 83 10.58 6.17 -5.66
C ILE A 83 10.33 6.67 -4.24
N GLU A 84 9.83 7.88 -4.10
CA GLU A 84 9.21 8.35 -2.86
C GLU A 84 7.70 8.26 -3.00
N TRP A 85 7.04 7.96 -1.90
CA TRP A 85 5.60 7.93 -1.83
C TRP A 85 5.11 8.79 -0.67
N GLY A 86 3.93 9.33 -0.83
CA GLY A 86 3.35 10.22 0.18
C GLY A 86 1.89 10.53 -0.06
N TYR A 87 1.38 11.43 0.74
CA TYR A 87 0.06 12.02 0.60
C TYR A 87 0.23 13.45 0.14
N HIS A 88 -0.37 13.81 -0.97
CA HIS A 88 -0.46 15.19 -1.48
C HIS A 88 0.73 16.06 -1.03
N ASP A 89 1.66 16.33 -1.87
CA ASP A 89 2.88 17.11 -1.60
C ASP A 89 3.73 16.70 -0.36
N THR A 90 3.29 15.72 0.42
CA THR A 90 4.01 15.28 1.63
C THR A 90 4.54 13.87 1.49
N MET A 91 5.84 13.76 1.16
CA MET A 91 6.49 12.47 1.04
C MET A 91 6.73 11.84 2.41
N ILE A 92 6.40 10.55 2.53
CA ILE A 92 6.52 9.77 3.76
C ILE A 92 7.84 9.01 3.78
N GLY A 93 8.22 8.40 2.66
CA GLY A 93 9.46 7.64 2.62
C GLY A 93 9.77 7.02 1.27
N PRO A 94 11.02 6.55 1.11
CA PRO A 94 11.48 5.91 -0.11
C PRO A 94 11.10 4.42 -0.15
N LEU A 95 10.89 3.94 -1.38
CA LEU A 95 10.91 2.53 -1.74
C LEU A 95 12.01 2.32 -2.77
N TYR A 96 13.07 1.63 -2.39
CA TYR A 96 14.15 1.23 -3.29
C TYR A 96 13.71 0.09 -4.21
N ALA A 97 14.51 -0.19 -5.22
CA ALA A 97 14.27 -1.29 -6.14
C ALA A 97 14.05 -2.61 -5.38
N GLY A 98 12.89 -3.23 -5.55
CA GLY A 98 12.46 -4.44 -4.86
C GLY A 98 11.72 -4.22 -3.54
N ASP A 99 11.69 -2.99 -3.02
CA ASP A 99 10.90 -2.69 -1.82
C ASP A 99 9.41 -2.61 -2.14
N TRP A 100 8.62 -2.96 -1.14
CA TRP A 100 7.17 -2.93 -1.24
C TRP A 100 6.53 -2.50 0.08
N MET A 101 5.30 -2.04 -0.02
CA MET A 101 4.47 -1.71 1.14
C MET A 101 3.04 -2.20 0.95
N PHE A 102 2.35 -2.42 2.07
CA PHE A 102 0.92 -2.67 2.11
C PHE A 102 0.33 -1.91 3.30
N VAL A 103 -0.42 -0.87 3.02
CA VAL A 103 -0.87 0.09 4.03
C VAL A 103 -2.36 0.38 3.92
N PRO A 104 -3.03 0.66 5.05
CA PRO A 104 -4.38 1.21 5.00
C PRO A 104 -4.33 2.61 4.41
N TRP A 105 -5.32 2.91 3.58
CA TRP A 105 -5.48 4.21 2.94
C TRP A 105 -6.93 4.66 3.01
N ASN A 106 -7.14 5.88 3.46
CA ASN A 106 -8.46 6.48 3.49
C ASN A 106 -8.54 7.58 2.43
N ASN A 107 -9.12 7.26 1.30
CA ASN A 107 -9.40 8.23 0.25
C ASN A 107 -10.78 8.87 0.48
N ALA A 108 -10.93 9.62 1.57
CA ALA A 108 -12.22 10.19 1.96
C ALA A 108 -12.57 11.52 1.24
N VAL A 109 -11.58 12.20 0.65
CA VAL A 109 -11.77 13.49 -0.02
C VAL A 109 -10.95 13.51 -1.31
N ALA A 110 -11.60 13.85 -2.40
CA ALA A 110 -11.11 13.59 -3.76
C ALA A 110 -9.80 14.29 -4.16
N ASP A 111 -9.41 15.36 -3.52
CA ASP A 111 -8.30 16.18 -4.00
C ASP A 111 -7.11 16.29 -3.00
N ASP A 112 -7.29 15.91 -1.73
CA ASP A 112 -6.26 16.13 -0.70
C ASP A 112 -5.71 14.83 -0.06
N GLN A 113 -6.12 13.67 -0.56
CA GLN A 113 -5.73 12.38 0.03
C GLN A 113 -5.28 11.36 -1.02
N GLU A 114 -4.93 11.83 -2.18
CA GLU A 114 -4.27 11.01 -3.19
C GLU A 114 -2.90 10.54 -2.70
N ILE A 115 -2.55 9.34 -3.06
CA ILE A 115 -1.19 8.83 -2.87
C ILE A 115 -0.38 9.28 -4.08
N GLU A 116 0.69 10.00 -3.82
CA GLU A 116 1.66 10.40 -4.83
C GLU A 116 2.88 9.50 -4.82
N VAL A 117 3.37 9.20 -6.00
CA VAL A 117 4.59 8.43 -6.22
C VAL A 117 5.50 9.24 -7.13
N GLU A 118 6.69 9.59 -6.67
CA GLU A 118 7.66 10.36 -7.43
C GLU A 118 8.96 9.56 -7.61
N ALA A 119 9.50 9.52 -8.83
CA ALA A 119 10.83 8.96 -9.07
C ALA A 119 11.91 9.97 -8.70
N LYS A 120 12.78 9.64 -7.77
CA LYS A 120 13.87 10.53 -7.32
C LYS A 120 15.20 10.28 -8.03
N ILE A 121 15.52 9.03 -8.29
CA ILE A 121 16.74 8.65 -9.01
C ILE A 121 16.38 7.65 -10.10
N GLY A 122 16.78 7.94 -11.32
CA GLY A 122 16.62 7.07 -12.47
C GLY A 122 15.18 6.94 -12.96
N THR A 123 15.00 6.08 -13.93
CA THR A 123 13.67 5.69 -14.40
C THR A 123 13.20 4.49 -13.59
N ASN A 124 12.12 4.65 -12.86
CA ASN A 124 11.59 3.61 -12.00
C ASN A 124 10.33 3.01 -12.60
N THR A 125 10.18 1.70 -12.41
CA THR A 125 8.95 0.97 -12.69
C THR A 125 8.35 0.53 -11.37
N PHE A 126 7.06 0.77 -11.18
CA PHE A 126 6.35 0.34 -9.99
C PHE A 126 5.01 -0.30 -10.34
N GLU A 127 4.58 -1.20 -9.50
CA GLU A 127 3.24 -1.76 -9.55
C GLU A 127 2.44 -1.39 -8.31
N TYR A 128 1.12 -1.28 -8.46
CA TYR A 128 0.22 -1.01 -7.37
C TYR A 128 -1.07 -1.82 -7.49
N ALA A 129 -1.73 -2.01 -6.36
CA ALA A 129 -3.08 -2.55 -6.29
C ALA A 129 -3.85 -1.86 -5.16
N ILE A 130 -5.06 -1.43 -5.46
CA ILE A 130 -5.96 -0.77 -4.52
C ILE A 130 -7.11 -1.72 -4.21
N PHE A 131 -7.32 -1.95 -2.92
CA PHE A 131 -8.38 -2.82 -2.42
C PHE A 131 -9.38 -1.99 -1.62
N LYS A 132 -10.65 -2.23 -1.84
CA LYS A 132 -11.73 -1.65 -1.04
C LYS A 132 -11.92 -2.47 0.22
N GLY A 133 -11.65 -1.86 1.36
CA GLY A 133 -12.03 -2.39 2.67
C GLY A 133 -13.54 -2.23 2.90
N GLY A 134 -14.11 -3.06 3.77
CA GLY A 134 -15.49 -2.86 4.21
C GLY A 134 -15.66 -1.57 5.00
N THR A 135 -16.85 -1.03 5.02
CA THR A 135 -17.22 0.08 5.88
C THR A 135 -17.00 -0.31 7.35
N TRP A 136 -16.11 0.40 8.02
CA TRP A 136 -16.00 0.29 9.47
C TRP A 136 -17.24 0.97 10.08
N THR A 137 -18.22 0.20 10.45
CA THR A 137 -19.18 0.66 11.45
C THR A 137 -18.48 0.54 12.80
N LEU A 138 -18.18 1.66 13.45
CA LEU A 138 -17.89 1.63 14.88
C LEU A 138 -18.99 0.81 15.53
N ALA A 139 -18.60 -0.30 16.15
CA ALA A 139 -19.52 -0.99 17.06
C ALA A 139 -19.90 0.06 18.11
N THR A 140 -21.16 0.44 18.11
CA THR A 140 -21.69 1.29 19.18
C THR A 140 -21.43 0.53 20.46
N ALA A 141 -20.55 1.10 21.30
CA ALA A 141 -20.30 0.52 22.61
C ALA A 141 -21.65 0.33 23.28
N GLY A 142 -21.99 -0.91 23.56
CA GLY A 142 -23.26 -1.24 24.19
C GLY A 142 -23.37 -0.45 25.50
N THR A 143 -24.43 0.28 25.63
CA THR A 143 -24.92 0.87 26.86
C THR A 143 -25.31 -0.23 27.84
#